data_6c81cfcef6af4221809f4a7eb90bec58
#
_entry.id   6c81cfcef6af4221809f4a7eb90bec58
#
_cell.length_a   1.000
_cell.length_b   1.000
_cell.length_c   1.000
_cell.angle_alpha   90.00
_cell.angle_beta   90.00
_cell.angle_gamma   90.00
#
_symmetry.space_group_name_H-M   'P 1'
#
loop_
_entity.id
_entity.type
_entity.pdbx_description
1 polymer ?
#
loop_
_entity_poly.entity_id
_entity_poly.type
_entity_poly.pdbx_seq_one_letter_code
_entity_poly.pdbx_strand_id
1 'polypeptide(L)'
;MTVDLIAYTQRVVPTSDKNPLDNVEEAASICYDSSMTDDYKIAKRCKASGHYSVLEHINFTFYVKDVSRALLAQISRHRHISMSCRSQRYCSEDGFKYVNPFTGEDADVFDNMMSDIDTDYQILKKYHNAKNEDARAVLPNACCTEFYITMNARALIEMSHLRLCSRAQKEIREMFTEMKKEVAQVCPEVANWMVPSCEANPKYPFCPEGRGCCGRHPKLADVYKPIEKNKEVIDANT
;
A
#
# COMPACT_ATOMS: atom_id res chain seq x y z
N MET A 1 10.21 -6.12 10.64
CA MET A 1 9.29 -6.27 9.48
C MET A 1 10.01 -6.91 8.32
N THR A 2 9.40 -7.92 7.70
CA THR A 2 9.80 -8.47 6.40
C THR A 2 8.60 -8.44 5.45
N VAL A 3 8.88 -8.28 4.16
CA VAL A 3 7.88 -8.26 3.07
C VAL A 3 8.43 -9.10 1.94
N ASP A 4 7.84 -10.25 1.71
CA ASP A 4 8.27 -11.20 0.69
C ASP A 4 7.19 -11.27 -0.40
N LEU A 5 7.54 -11.10 -1.68
CA LEU A 5 6.64 -11.37 -2.81
C LEU A 5 6.55 -12.89 -3.01
N ILE A 6 5.38 -13.46 -2.73
CA ILE A 6 5.19 -14.93 -2.76
C ILE A 6 4.68 -15.42 -4.12
N ALA A 7 3.82 -14.62 -4.76
CA ALA A 7 3.24 -14.97 -6.04
C ALA A 7 2.85 -13.73 -6.83
N TYR A 8 2.86 -13.85 -8.13
CA TYR A 8 2.36 -12.84 -9.05
C TYR A 8 1.78 -13.51 -10.31
N THR A 9 0.94 -12.78 -11.05
CA THR A 9 0.35 -13.27 -12.29
C THR A 9 1.44 -13.51 -13.33
N GLN A 10 1.47 -14.71 -13.89
CA GLN A 10 2.31 -15.09 -15.03
C GLN A 10 1.43 -15.69 -16.14
N ARG A 11 1.84 -15.51 -17.38
CA ARG A 11 1.19 -16.16 -18.52
C ARG A 11 1.50 -17.66 -18.52
N VAL A 12 0.49 -18.45 -18.83
CA VAL A 12 0.63 -19.92 -18.99
C VAL A 12 0.94 -20.31 -20.43
N VAL A 13 0.76 -19.39 -21.39
CA VAL A 13 1.12 -19.59 -22.80
C VAL A 13 2.62 -19.40 -22.97
N PRO A 14 3.27 -20.18 -23.86
CA PRO A 14 4.70 -20.03 -24.13
C PRO A 14 5.00 -18.61 -24.61
N THR A 15 5.76 -17.86 -23.82
CA THR A 15 6.29 -16.53 -24.16
C THR A 15 7.77 -16.48 -23.82
N SER A 16 8.53 -15.67 -24.52
CA SER A 16 9.95 -15.45 -24.23
C SER A 16 10.17 -14.69 -22.92
N ASP A 17 9.21 -13.84 -22.55
CA ASP A 17 9.27 -12.97 -21.39
C ASP A 17 8.22 -13.35 -20.35
N LYS A 18 8.62 -13.25 -19.08
CA LYS A 18 7.75 -13.55 -17.92
C LYS A 18 7.21 -12.27 -17.27
N ASN A 19 7.23 -11.13 -17.98
CA ASN A 19 6.76 -9.87 -17.42
C ASN A 19 5.22 -9.90 -17.29
N PRO A 20 4.67 -9.70 -16.10
CA PRO A 20 3.21 -9.64 -15.89
C PRO A 20 2.51 -8.62 -16.78
N LEU A 21 3.23 -7.59 -17.25
CA LEU A 21 2.69 -6.52 -18.08
C LEU A 21 2.24 -7.00 -19.45
N ASP A 22 2.70 -8.17 -19.93
CA ASP A 22 2.20 -8.81 -21.15
C ASP A 22 0.69 -9.02 -21.13
N ASN A 23 0.13 -9.39 -19.95
CA ASN A 23 -1.31 -9.55 -19.80
C ASN A 23 -2.07 -8.24 -19.96
N VAL A 24 -1.48 -7.13 -19.50
CA VAL A 24 -2.08 -5.80 -19.63
C VAL A 24 -2.02 -5.31 -21.06
N GLU A 25 -0.88 -5.51 -21.72
CA GLU A 25 -0.68 -5.11 -23.13
C GLU A 25 -1.66 -5.85 -24.03
N GLU A 26 -1.81 -7.17 -23.85
CA GLU A 26 -2.78 -7.97 -24.62
C GLU A 26 -4.22 -7.57 -24.34
N ALA A 27 -4.62 -7.46 -23.07
CA ALA A 27 -5.96 -7.05 -22.70
C ALA A 27 -6.30 -5.67 -23.27
N ALA A 28 -5.36 -4.74 -23.25
CA ALA A 28 -5.53 -3.41 -23.81
C ALA A 28 -5.58 -3.44 -25.36
N SER A 29 -4.78 -4.29 -26.01
CA SER A 29 -4.78 -4.42 -27.48
C SER A 29 -6.12 -4.94 -28.01
N ILE A 30 -6.78 -5.85 -27.30
CA ILE A 30 -8.12 -6.35 -27.64
C ILE A 30 -9.13 -5.21 -27.67
N CYS A 31 -9.07 -4.29 -26.71
CA CYS A 31 -10.00 -3.14 -26.64
C CYS A 31 -9.88 -2.19 -27.85
N TYR A 32 -8.75 -2.19 -28.53
CA TYR A 32 -8.46 -1.27 -29.64
C TYR A 32 -8.29 -1.99 -30.98
N ASP A 33 -8.57 -3.29 -31.05
CA ASP A 33 -8.35 -4.14 -32.23
C ASP A 33 -6.95 -3.91 -32.82
N SER A 34 -5.94 -3.99 -31.97
CA SER A 34 -4.54 -3.69 -32.32
C SER A 34 -3.62 -4.82 -31.89
N SER A 35 -2.42 -4.86 -32.44
CA SER A 35 -1.38 -5.81 -32.03
C SER A 35 -0.65 -5.32 -30.78
N MET A 36 -0.18 -6.26 -29.95
CA MET A 36 0.72 -5.96 -28.83
C MET A 36 2.01 -5.27 -29.33
N THR A 37 2.60 -4.47 -28.49
CA THR A 37 3.89 -3.79 -28.76
C THR A 37 4.96 -4.31 -27.83
N ASP A 38 6.21 -4.41 -28.31
CA ASP A 38 7.33 -4.98 -27.54
C ASP A 38 7.75 -4.14 -26.32
N ASP A 39 7.36 -2.87 -26.25
CA ASP A 39 7.73 -1.92 -25.20
C ASP A 39 6.55 -1.48 -24.33
N TYR A 40 5.43 -2.20 -24.38
CA TYR A 40 4.23 -1.95 -23.58
C TYR A 40 3.63 -0.53 -23.78
N LYS A 41 3.63 -0.03 -25.02
CA LYS A 41 3.12 1.31 -25.34
C LYS A 41 1.65 1.47 -25.00
N ILE A 42 0.84 0.41 -25.26
CA ILE A 42 -0.61 0.47 -25.05
C ILE A 42 -0.88 0.48 -23.53
N ALA A 43 -0.25 -0.42 -22.77
CA ALA A 43 -0.37 -0.48 -21.32
C ALA A 43 0.07 0.84 -20.65
N LYS A 44 1.22 1.39 -21.07
CA LYS A 44 1.73 2.69 -20.58
C LYS A 44 0.78 3.83 -20.92
N ARG A 45 0.19 3.84 -22.11
CA ARG A 45 -0.82 4.85 -22.52
C ARG A 45 -2.10 4.71 -21.72
N CYS A 46 -2.61 3.49 -21.50
CA CYS A 46 -3.78 3.24 -20.65
C CYS A 46 -3.57 3.80 -19.26
N LYS A 47 -2.40 3.51 -18.65
CA LYS A 47 -2.03 4.05 -17.32
C LYS A 47 -1.98 5.59 -17.33
N ALA A 48 -1.35 6.19 -18.32
CA ALA A 48 -1.21 7.66 -18.43
C ALA A 48 -2.55 8.36 -18.63
N SER A 49 -3.51 7.70 -19.29
CA SER A 49 -4.86 8.23 -19.55
C SER A 49 -5.89 7.89 -18.47
N GLY A 50 -5.47 7.21 -17.37
CA GLY A 50 -6.37 6.82 -16.29
C GLY A 50 -7.25 5.59 -16.59
N HIS A 51 -6.99 4.86 -17.67
CA HIS A 51 -7.70 3.63 -18.02
C HIS A 51 -7.14 2.44 -17.23
N TYR A 52 -7.37 2.41 -15.92
CA TYR A 52 -6.73 1.47 -14.99
C TYR A 52 -7.36 0.08 -14.96
N SER A 53 -8.52 -0.14 -15.60
CA SER A 53 -9.19 -1.46 -15.60
C SER A 53 -8.30 -2.58 -16.14
N VAL A 54 -7.48 -2.30 -17.15
CA VAL A 54 -6.54 -3.27 -17.74
C VAL A 54 -5.46 -3.73 -16.75
N LEU A 55 -5.12 -2.91 -15.74
CA LEU A 55 -4.15 -3.25 -14.68
C LEU A 55 -4.69 -4.28 -13.68
N GLU A 56 -6.00 -4.52 -13.67
CA GLU A 56 -6.62 -5.50 -12.77
C GLU A 56 -6.33 -6.95 -13.18
N HIS A 57 -5.80 -7.19 -14.38
CA HIS A 57 -5.35 -8.51 -14.84
C HIS A 57 -4.03 -8.99 -14.22
N ILE A 58 -3.31 -8.12 -13.50
CA ILE A 58 -2.11 -8.50 -12.74
C ILE A 58 -2.43 -8.51 -11.25
N ASN A 59 -2.09 -9.59 -10.57
CA ASN A 59 -2.17 -9.71 -9.12
C ASN A 59 -0.80 -9.97 -8.52
N PHE A 60 -0.59 -9.46 -7.31
CA PHE A 60 0.58 -9.70 -6.47
C PHE A 60 0.12 -10.22 -5.12
N THR A 61 0.81 -11.25 -4.61
CA THR A 61 0.59 -11.79 -3.26
C THR A 61 1.85 -11.62 -2.45
N PHE A 62 1.74 -10.97 -1.31
CA PHE A 62 2.84 -10.75 -0.37
C PHE A 62 2.60 -11.49 0.94
N TYR A 63 3.70 -11.94 1.55
CA TYR A 63 3.73 -12.34 2.93
C TYR A 63 4.44 -11.27 3.75
N VAL A 64 3.74 -10.72 4.73
CA VAL A 64 4.22 -9.62 5.58
C VAL A 64 4.31 -10.13 7.01
N LYS A 65 5.46 -9.92 7.67
CA LYS A 65 5.73 -10.37 9.05
C LYS A 65 6.28 -9.26 9.93
N ASP A 66 6.16 -9.46 11.22
CA ASP A 66 6.68 -8.58 12.27
C ASP A 66 6.21 -7.13 12.07
N VAL A 67 4.90 -6.97 11.86
CA VAL A 67 4.22 -5.68 11.75
C VAL A 67 3.17 -5.54 12.83
N SER A 68 2.91 -4.30 13.25
CA SER A 68 1.96 -4.03 14.32
C SER A 68 0.49 -4.29 13.93
N ARG A 69 -0.35 -4.57 14.92
CA ARG A 69 -1.81 -4.57 14.76
C ARG A 69 -2.33 -3.20 14.34
N ALA A 70 -1.64 -2.11 14.70
CA ALA A 70 -1.97 -0.77 14.23
C ALA A 70 -1.82 -0.66 12.70
N LEU A 71 -0.76 -1.24 12.12
CA LEU A 71 -0.59 -1.33 10.67
C LEU A 71 -1.70 -2.19 10.05
N LEU A 72 -1.98 -3.38 10.64
CA LEU A 72 -3.04 -4.26 10.16
C LEU A 72 -4.39 -3.54 10.10
N ALA A 73 -4.74 -2.75 11.12
CA ALA A 73 -5.96 -1.95 11.14
C ALA A 73 -6.01 -0.91 10.00
N GLN A 74 -4.87 -0.36 9.60
CA GLN A 74 -4.79 0.59 8.50
C GLN A 74 -4.89 -0.06 7.13
N ILE A 75 -4.20 -1.20 6.92
CA ILE A 75 -4.20 -1.89 5.62
C ILE A 75 -5.56 -2.56 5.35
N SER A 76 -6.22 -3.09 6.36
CA SER A 76 -7.53 -3.75 6.24
C SER A 76 -8.66 -2.82 5.82
N ARG A 77 -8.48 -1.50 5.88
CA ARG A 77 -9.46 -0.52 5.40
C ARG A 77 -9.44 -0.32 3.89
N HIS A 78 -8.40 -0.78 3.21
CA HIS A 78 -8.35 -0.75 1.76
C HIS A 78 -9.32 -1.78 1.17
N ARG A 79 -9.90 -1.43 0.03
CA ARG A 79 -10.79 -2.32 -0.74
C ARG A 79 -9.99 -3.04 -1.82
N HIS A 80 -10.60 -4.07 -2.41
CA HIS A 80 -10.00 -4.86 -3.49
C HIS A 80 -8.70 -5.57 -3.07
N ILE A 81 -8.68 -6.04 -1.82
CA ILE A 81 -7.63 -6.88 -1.26
C ILE A 81 -8.22 -8.16 -0.69
N SER A 82 -7.48 -9.25 -0.77
CA SER A 82 -7.75 -10.49 -0.02
C SER A 82 -6.67 -10.65 1.03
N MET A 83 -7.07 -10.93 2.27
CA MET A 83 -6.13 -11.00 3.39
C MET A 83 -6.41 -12.21 4.29
N SER A 84 -5.34 -12.89 4.69
CA SER A 84 -5.36 -13.91 5.74
C SER A 84 -4.31 -13.56 6.77
N CYS A 85 -4.71 -13.32 8.01
CA CYS A 85 -3.80 -12.90 9.08
C CYS A 85 -3.80 -13.87 10.27
N ARG A 86 -2.69 -13.90 11.01
CA ARG A 86 -2.54 -14.64 12.26
C ARG A 86 -3.67 -14.30 13.24
N SER A 87 -4.37 -15.31 13.71
CA SER A 87 -5.54 -15.14 14.56
C SER A 87 -5.19 -15.20 16.03
N GLN A 88 -5.41 -14.11 16.75
CA GLN A 88 -5.29 -14.07 18.22
C GLN A 88 -6.43 -14.84 18.95
N ARG A 89 -7.40 -15.39 18.24
CA ARG A 89 -8.40 -16.28 18.84
C ARG A 89 -7.86 -17.69 19.04
N TYR A 90 -7.05 -18.15 18.07
CA TYR A 90 -6.54 -19.52 18.03
C TYR A 90 -5.10 -19.64 18.47
N CYS A 91 -4.30 -18.60 18.26
CA CYS A 91 -2.89 -18.60 18.65
C CYS A 91 -2.70 -17.88 19.97
N SER A 92 -1.87 -18.47 20.88
CA SER A 92 -1.39 -17.77 22.07
C SER A 92 -0.40 -16.68 21.68
N GLU A 93 -0.40 -15.60 22.41
CA GLU A 93 0.53 -14.48 22.26
C GLU A 93 1.42 -14.32 23.51
N ASP A 94 1.65 -15.42 24.25
CA ASP A 94 2.60 -15.40 25.38
C ASP A 94 3.98 -14.96 24.90
N GLY A 95 4.57 -13.93 25.52
CA GLY A 95 5.83 -13.35 25.10
C GLY A 95 5.73 -12.66 23.71
N PHE A 96 4.64 -11.97 23.44
CA PHE A 96 4.39 -11.36 22.13
C PHE A 96 5.51 -10.40 21.72
N LYS A 97 5.87 -10.46 20.46
CA LYS A 97 6.70 -9.43 19.83
C LYS A 97 5.88 -8.15 19.62
N TYR A 98 6.54 -7.01 19.60
CA TYR A 98 5.90 -5.71 19.34
C TYR A 98 6.78 -4.80 18.50
N VAL A 99 6.17 -3.82 17.88
CA VAL A 99 6.84 -2.74 17.16
C VAL A 99 6.96 -1.55 18.11
N ASN A 100 8.21 -1.23 18.50
CA ASN A 100 8.48 -0.02 19.28
C ASN A 100 8.67 1.18 18.34
N PRO A 101 7.77 2.19 18.39
CA PRO A 101 7.88 3.37 17.51
C PRO A 101 8.81 4.46 18.07
N PHE A 102 9.31 4.29 19.29
CA PHE A 102 10.11 5.28 20.02
C PHE A 102 11.61 5.01 19.90
N THR A 103 12.42 5.95 20.35
CA THR A 103 13.88 5.86 20.40
C THR A 103 14.40 6.50 21.69
N GLY A 104 15.62 6.12 22.14
CA GLY A 104 16.21 6.65 23.38
C GLY A 104 15.41 6.26 24.62
N GLU A 105 15.36 7.12 25.62
CA GLU A 105 14.70 6.86 26.91
C GLU A 105 13.20 6.51 26.77
N ASP A 106 12.51 7.11 25.81
CA ASP A 106 11.10 6.78 25.54
C ASP A 106 10.92 5.33 25.06
N ALA A 107 11.92 4.78 24.38
CA ALA A 107 11.89 3.37 23.97
C ALA A 107 11.97 2.44 25.19
N ASP A 108 12.82 2.73 26.17
CA ASP A 108 12.95 1.93 27.39
C ASP A 108 11.66 1.97 28.22
N VAL A 109 11.03 3.14 28.30
CA VAL A 109 9.71 3.28 28.97
C VAL A 109 8.65 2.43 28.25
N PHE A 110 8.63 2.47 26.92
CA PHE A 110 7.68 1.69 26.15
C PHE A 110 7.92 0.17 26.28
N ASP A 111 9.18 -0.27 26.28
CA ASP A 111 9.54 -1.67 26.43
C ASP A 111 9.11 -2.21 27.83
N ASN A 112 9.26 -1.41 28.89
CA ASN A 112 8.75 -1.77 30.21
C ASN A 112 7.22 -1.92 30.22
N MET A 113 6.47 -0.99 29.56
CA MET A 113 5.02 -1.12 29.44
C MET A 113 4.61 -2.40 28.67
N MET A 114 5.34 -2.78 27.64
CA MET A 114 5.05 -4.01 26.89
C MET A 114 5.28 -5.26 27.73
N SER A 115 6.33 -5.26 28.58
CA SER A 115 6.63 -6.33 29.53
C SER A 115 5.52 -6.48 30.58
N ASP A 116 5.00 -5.37 31.10
CA ASP A 116 3.90 -5.38 32.06
C ASP A 116 2.62 -5.95 31.42
N ILE A 117 2.30 -5.55 30.20
CA ILE A 117 1.13 -6.06 29.45
C ILE A 117 1.29 -7.57 29.14
N ASP A 118 2.48 -8.04 28.81
CA ASP A 118 2.71 -9.49 28.64
C ASP A 118 2.47 -10.26 29.95
N THR A 119 2.90 -9.69 31.06
CA THR A 119 2.64 -10.24 32.40
C THR A 119 1.13 -10.33 32.67
N ASP A 120 0.38 -9.27 32.42
CA ASP A 120 -1.06 -9.25 32.57
C ASP A 120 -1.77 -10.26 31.68
N TYR A 121 -1.33 -10.40 30.41
CA TYR A 121 -1.85 -11.41 29.49
C TYR A 121 -1.61 -12.82 30.03
N GLN A 122 -0.40 -13.11 30.53
CA GLN A 122 -0.06 -14.40 31.12
C GLN A 122 -0.86 -14.69 32.40
N ILE A 123 -1.12 -13.69 33.23
CA ILE A 123 -1.99 -13.81 34.41
C ILE A 123 -3.38 -14.28 34.01
N LEU A 124 -4.00 -13.62 33.02
CA LEU A 124 -5.30 -14.02 32.51
C LEU A 124 -5.31 -15.47 31.98
N LYS A 125 -4.25 -15.87 31.28
CA LYS A 125 -4.12 -17.21 30.70
C LYS A 125 -3.90 -18.28 31.75
N LYS A 126 -2.94 -18.08 32.67
CA LYS A 126 -2.47 -19.11 33.58
C LYS A 126 -3.29 -19.24 34.87
N TYR A 127 -3.73 -18.11 35.43
CA TYR A 127 -4.42 -18.09 36.71
C TYR A 127 -5.95 -17.95 36.57
N HIS A 128 -6.43 -17.33 35.51
CA HIS A 128 -7.87 -17.18 35.27
C HIS A 128 -8.40 -18.09 34.17
N ASN A 129 -7.54 -18.91 33.56
CA ASN A 129 -7.88 -19.85 32.49
C ASN A 129 -8.66 -19.19 31.34
N ALA A 130 -8.38 -17.91 31.04
CA ALA A 130 -9.06 -17.17 29.99
C ALA A 130 -8.74 -17.78 28.61
N LYS A 131 -9.75 -17.84 27.73
CA LYS A 131 -9.54 -18.21 26.34
C LYS A 131 -8.69 -17.15 25.62
N ASN A 132 -7.96 -17.54 24.57
CA ASN A 132 -7.18 -16.58 23.77
C ASN A 132 -8.06 -15.43 23.27
N GLU A 133 -9.30 -15.73 22.84
CA GLU A 133 -10.24 -14.74 22.32
C GLU A 133 -10.64 -13.65 23.33
N ASP A 134 -10.56 -13.95 24.61
CA ASP A 134 -10.85 -13.03 25.71
C ASP A 134 -9.59 -12.34 26.21
N ALA A 135 -8.52 -13.13 26.46
CA ALA A 135 -7.24 -12.62 26.94
C ALA A 135 -6.61 -11.59 25.99
N ARG A 136 -6.76 -11.77 24.68
CA ARG A 136 -6.25 -10.80 23.69
C ARG A 136 -6.76 -9.38 23.86
N ALA A 137 -7.81 -9.15 24.63
CA ALA A 137 -8.37 -7.82 24.86
C ALA A 137 -7.37 -6.86 25.55
N VAL A 138 -6.38 -7.40 26.30
CA VAL A 138 -5.32 -6.59 26.92
C VAL A 138 -4.13 -6.32 26.02
N LEU A 139 -4.01 -7.02 24.86
CA LEU A 139 -2.88 -6.87 23.96
C LEU A 139 -2.84 -5.48 23.30
N PRO A 140 -1.66 -4.85 23.20
CA PRO A 140 -1.54 -3.52 22.63
C PRO A 140 -1.63 -3.54 21.11
N ASN A 141 -1.96 -2.39 20.52
CA ASN A 141 -1.86 -2.19 19.07
C ASN A 141 -0.44 -2.38 18.51
N ALA A 142 0.57 -2.27 19.36
CA ALA A 142 1.97 -2.53 19.01
C ALA A 142 2.29 -4.01 18.83
N CYS A 143 1.46 -4.93 19.38
CA CYS A 143 1.64 -6.37 19.24
C CYS A 143 1.83 -6.76 17.77
N CYS A 144 2.87 -7.55 17.48
CA CYS A 144 3.17 -7.99 16.13
C CYS A 144 2.15 -8.98 15.60
N THR A 145 2.00 -8.96 14.30
CA THR A 145 1.21 -9.92 13.52
C THR A 145 1.90 -10.22 12.20
N GLU A 146 1.36 -11.18 11.48
CA GLU A 146 1.76 -11.56 10.14
C GLU A 146 0.52 -11.83 9.29
N PHE A 147 0.64 -11.61 7.99
CA PHE A 147 -0.46 -11.85 7.07
C PHE A 147 -0.03 -12.06 5.62
N TYR A 148 -0.82 -12.85 4.91
CA TYR A 148 -0.85 -12.86 3.45
C TYR A 148 -1.77 -11.77 2.95
N ILE A 149 -1.37 -11.07 1.89
CA ILE A 149 -2.21 -10.08 1.24
C ILE A 149 -2.08 -10.20 -0.27
N THR A 150 -3.21 -10.34 -0.95
CA THR A 150 -3.29 -10.36 -2.41
C THR A 150 -4.06 -9.16 -2.91
N MET A 151 -3.54 -8.49 -3.93
CA MET A 151 -4.17 -7.36 -4.58
C MET A 151 -3.78 -7.25 -6.04
N ASN A 152 -4.64 -6.65 -6.86
CA ASN A 152 -4.28 -6.37 -8.25
C ASN A 152 -3.37 -5.12 -8.37
N ALA A 153 -2.74 -4.96 -9.54
CA ALA A 153 -1.81 -3.86 -9.76
C ALA A 153 -2.47 -2.47 -9.65
N ARG A 154 -3.74 -2.34 -10.06
CA ARG A 154 -4.49 -1.08 -9.89
C ARG A 154 -4.61 -0.72 -8.41
N ALA A 155 -5.12 -1.64 -7.59
CA ALA A 155 -5.27 -1.43 -6.15
C ALA A 155 -3.92 -1.12 -5.47
N LEU A 156 -2.85 -1.82 -5.85
CA LEU A 156 -1.51 -1.61 -5.31
C LEU A 156 -0.98 -0.20 -5.64
N ILE A 157 -1.16 0.27 -6.88
CA ILE A 157 -0.76 1.62 -7.31
C ILE A 157 -1.58 2.68 -6.56
N GLU A 158 -2.92 2.54 -6.52
CA GLU A 158 -3.81 3.49 -5.85
C GLU A 158 -3.50 3.58 -4.34
N MET A 159 -3.24 2.44 -3.68
CA MET A 159 -2.81 2.43 -2.28
C MET A 159 -1.44 3.08 -2.08
N SER A 160 -0.50 2.88 -3.00
CA SER A 160 0.83 3.49 -2.96
C SER A 160 0.76 5.01 -2.96
N HIS A 161 -0.21 5.61 -3.67
CA HIS A 161 -0.42 7.05 -3.68
C HIS A 161 -0.64 7.63 -2.27
N LEU A 162 -1.32 6.88 -1.41
CA LEU A 162 -1.59 7.26 -0.02
C LEU A 162 -0.46 6.83 0.92
N ARG A 163 0.07 5.62 0.75
CA ARG A 163 0.94 4.98 1.73
C ARG A 163 2.42 5.33 1.56
N LEU A 164 2.85 5.75 0.38
CA LEU A 164 4.20 6.28 0.15
C LEU A 164 4.32 7.79 0.43
N CYS A 165 3.21 8.47 0.74
CA CYS A 165 3.23 9.85 1.20
C CYS A 165 3.88 9.96 2.59
N SER A 166 4.65 11.03 2.83
CA SER A 166 5.29 11.30 4.14
C SER A 166 4.29 11.48 5.29
N ARG A 167 3.00 11.75 5.00
CA ARG A 167 1.92 11.81 5.98
C ARG A 167 1.41 10.44 6.44
N ALA A 168 1.72 9.38 5.70
CA ALA A 168 1.42 8.03 6.15
C ALA A 168 2.27 7.69 7.38
N GLN A 169 1.72 6.88 8.29
CA GLN A 169 2.49 6.38 9.42
C GLN A 169 3.78 5.69 8.92
N LYS A 170 4.87 5.84 9.66
CA LYS A 170 6.20 5.37 9.28
C LYS A 170 6.16 3.89 8.87
N GLU A 171 5.58 3.04 9.71
CA GLU A 171 5.58 1.59 9.53
C GLU A 171 4.88 1.15 8.22
N ILE A 172 3.66 1.66 7.94
CA ILE A 172 2.97 1.28 6.70
C ILE A 172 3.65 1.88 5.45
N ARG A 173 4.33 3.03 5.58
CA ARG A 173 5.12 3.61 4.50
C ARG A 173 6.35 2.75 4.19
N GLU A 174 7.01 2.23 5.21
CA GLU A 174 8.12 1.28 5.07
C GLU A 174 7.65 0.00 4.41
N MET A 175 6.52 -0.57 4.82
CA MET A 175 5.94 -1.75 4.19
C MET A 175 5.70 -1.54 2.69
N PHE A 176 5.09 -0.43 2.29
CA PHE A 176 4.86 -0.13 0.87
C PHE A 176 6.16 0.16 0.10
N THR A 177 7.20 0.65 0.78
CA THR A 177 8.54 0.81 0.19
C THR A 177 9.16 -0.55 -0.11
N GLU A 178 9.06 -1.52 0.81
CA GLU A 178 9.54 -2.89 0.57
C GLU A 178 8.70 -3.60 -0.50
N MET A 179 7.36 -3.51 -0.47
CA MET A 179 6.50 -4.03 -1.55
C MET A 179 6.93 -3.51 -2.93
N LYS A 180 7.25 -2.21 -3.02
CA LYS A 180 7.73 -1.61 -4.28
C LYS A 180 9.05 -2.23 -4.75
N LYS A 181 9.98 -2.52 -3.84
CA LYS A 181 11.26 -3.17 -4.17
C LYS A 181 11.02 -4.59 -4.70
N GLU A 182 10.15 -5.34 -4.05
CA GLU A 182 9.80 -6.70 -4.46
C GLU A 182 9.14 -6.72 -5.86
N VAL A 183 8.18 -5.82 -6.09
CA VAL A 183 7.52 -5.68 -7.40
C VAL A 183 8.53 -5.29 -8.49
N ALA A 184 9.52 -4.45 -8.17
CA ALA A 184 10.52 -4.00 -9.13
C ALA A 184 11.35 -5.15 -9.72
N GLN A 185 11.49 -6.26 -9.00
CA GLN A 185 12.23 -7.44 -9.46
C GLN A 185 11.49 -8.23 -10.57
N VAL A 186 10.16 -8.13 -10.61
CA VAL A 186 9.31 -8.91 -11.53
C VAL A 186 8.52 -8.06 -12.51
N CYS A 187 8.25 -6.80 -12.19
CA CYS A 187 7.50 -5.85 -13.02
C CYS A 187 7.95 -4.41 -12.73
N PRO A 188 9.11 -3.97 -13.26
CA PRO A 188 9.67 -2.65 -13.01
C PRO A 188 8.72 -1.51 -13.36
N GLU A 189 7.88 -1.66 -14.39
CA GLU A 189 6.91 -0.65 -14.81
C GLU A 189 5.87 -0.40 -13.72
N VAL A 190 5.27 -1.47 -13.16
CA VAL A 190 4.30 -1.33 -12.06
C VAL A 190 4.98 -0.69 -10.84
N ALA A 191 6.19 -1.12 -10.50
CA ALA A 191 6.95 -0.52 -9.41
C ALA A 191 7.20 0.99 -9.63
N ASN A 192 7.50 1.42 -10.87
CA ASN A 192 7.66 2.83 -11.20
C ASN A 192 6.36 3.64 -11.08
N TRP A 193 5.19 2.99 -11.18
CA TRP A 193 3.89 3.61 -10.96
C TRP A 193 3.48 3.66 -9.48
N MET A 194 4.14 2.89 -8.62
CA MET A 194 3.96 2.93 -7.17
C MET A 194 4.69 4.16 -6.61
N VAL A 195 4.01 5.29 -6.59
CA VAL A 195 4.54 6.60 -6.15
C VAL A 195 3.52 7.32 -5.26
N PRO A 196 3.92 8.29 -4.42
CA PRO A 196 2.97 9.11 -3.68
C PRO A 196 2.10 9.95 -4.62
N SER A 197 0.91 10.38 -4.16
CA SER A 197 -0.05 11.15 -4.96
C SER A 197 0.57 12.36 -5.67
N CYS A 198 1.55 13.00 -5.04
CA CYS A 198 2.22 14.18 -5.61
C CYS A 198 3.13 13.87 -6.81
N GLU A 199 3.44 12.61 -7.07
CA GLU A 199 4.26 12.11 -8.18
C GLU A 199 3.43 11.28 -9.19
N ALA A 200 2.12 11.11 -8.97
CA ALA A 200 1.26 10.31 -9.82
C ALA A 200 1.20 10.81 -11.27
N ASN A 201 1.35 12.11 -11.46
CA ASN A 201 1.56 12.74 -12.77
C ASN A 201 3.01 13.24 -12.88
N PRO A 202 3.91 12.50 -13.53
CA PRO A 202 5.32 12.87 -13.59
C PRO A 202 5.59 14.15 -14.41
N LYS A 203 4.68 14.52 -15.33
CA LYS A 203 4.81 15.73 -16.14
C LYS A 203 4.44 17.01 -15.34
N TYR A 204 3.50 16.87 -14.43
CA TYR A 204 2.99 17.98 -13.61
C TYR A 204 2.88 17.55 -12.14
N PRO A 205 3.99 17.35 -11.44
CA PRO A 205 3.95 16.92 -10.04
C PRO A 205 3.47 18.07 -9.14
N PHE A 206 2.49 17.77 -8.27
CA PHE A 206 1.99 18.71 -7.28
C PHE A 206 1.48 17.97 -6.05
N CYS A 207 1.55 18.62 -4.88
CA CYS A 207 1.02 18.07 -3.65
C CYS A 207 -0.48 18.40 -3.48
N PRO A 208 -1.38 17.40 -3.40
CA PRO A 208 -2.80 17.63 -3.20
C PRO A 208 -3.17 17.97 -1.74
N GLU A 209 -2.23 17.82 -0.79
CA GLU A 209 -2.47 17.82 0.67
C GLU A 209 -2.66 19.21 1.30
N GLY A 210 -2.61 20.30 0.55
CA GLY A 210 -2.83 21.65 1.05
C GLY A 210 -1.91 21.98 2.23
N ARG A 211 -2.47 22.17 3.44
CA ARG A 211 -1.70 22.47 4.67
C ARG A 211 -0.76 21.34 5.10
N GLY A 212 -1.06 20.11 4.72
CA GLY A 212 -0.25 18.93 5.04
C GLY A 212 0.89 18.66 4.07
N CYS A 213 1.18 19.56 3.12
CA CYS A 213 2.28 19.43 2.17
C CYS A 213 3.62 19.34 2.89
N CYS A 214 4.43 18.34 2.55
CA CYS A 214 5.78 18.17 3.12
C CYS A 214 6.87 18.95 2.40
N GLY A 215 6.53 19.70 1.35
CA GLY A 215 7.47 20.50 0.55
C GLY A 215 8.19 19.75 -0.58
N ARG A 216 7.95 18.43 -0.76
CA ARG A 216 8.57 17.65 -1.85
C ARG A 216 8.21 18.19 -3.24
N HIS A 217 6.96 18.62 -3.40
CA HIS A 217 6.42 19.25 -4.61
C HIS A 217 5.58 20.46 -4.24
N PRO A 218 5.39 21.43 -5.14
CA PRO A 218 4.54 22.59 -4.89
C PRO A 218 3.10 22.15 -4.58
N LYS A 219 2.37 22.95 -3.80
CA LYS A 219 0.96 22.71 -3.53
C LYS A 219 0.14 22.96 -4.79
N LEU A 220 -1.01 22.30 -4.91
CA LEU A 220 -1.94 22.54 -6.02
C LEU A 220 -2.30 24.03 -6.17
N ALA A 221 -2.54 24.72 -5.06
CA ALA A 221 -2.87 26.15 -5.05
C ALA A 221 -1.74 27.04 -5.59
N ASP A 222 -0.48 26.61 -5.50
CA ASP A 222 0.67 27.38 -5.97
C ASP A 222 0.87 27.22 -7.50
N VAL A 223 0.41 26.09 -8.06
CA VAL A 223 0.55 25.79 -9.50
C VAL A 223 -0.73 26.08 -10.30
N TYR A 224 -1.88 26.03 -9.64
CA TYR A 224 -3.17 26.33 -10.26
C TYR A 224 -3.44 27.85 -10.16
N LYS A 225 -3.28 28.54 -11.28
CA LYS A 225 -3.83 29.90 -11.43
C LYS A 225 -5.23 29.76 -12.05
N PRO A 226 -6.31 30.20 -11.37
CA PRO A 226 -7.64 30.23 -11.98
C PRO A 226 -7.55 31.03 -13.26
N ILE A 227 -8.12 30.50 -14.35
CA ILE A 227 -8.35 31.30 -15.56
C ILE A 227 -9.37 32.36 -15.11
N GLU A 228 -8.95 33.61 -15.00
CA GLU A 228 -9.86 34.73 -14.85
C GLU A 228 -10.77 34.66 -16.07
N LYS A 229 -12.06 34.31 -15.86
CA LYS A 229 -13.06 34.43 -16.90
C LYS A 229 -13.08 35.92 -17.28
N ASN A 230 -12.58 36.26 -18.45
CA ASN A 230 -12.77 37.59 -19.04
C ASN A 230 -14.29 37.86 -19.04
N LYS A 231 -14.74 38.69 -18.12
CA LYS A 231 -16.15 39.13 -18.06
C LYS A 231 -16.56 39.91 -19.31
N GLU A 232 -15.63 40.27 -20.17
CA GLU A 232 -15.83 41.06 -21.37
C GLU A 232 -16.45 40.31 -22.57
N VAL A 233 -16.61 38.98 -22.48
CA VAL A 233 -17.17 38.18 -23.62
C VAL A 233 -18.69 37.95 -23.50
N ILE A 234 -19.33 38.32 -22.39
CA ILE A 234 -20.79 38.09 -22.19
C ILE A 234 -21.64 39.30 -22.60
N ASP A 235 -21.07 40.48 -22.67
CA ASP A 235 -21.84 41.69 -23.01
C ASP A 235 -21.88 42.03 -24.53
N ALA A 236 -21.31 41.18 -25.38
CA ALA A 236 -21.28 41.42 -26.84
C ALA A 236 -22.40 40.74 -27.67
N ASN A 237 -23.35 40.07 -26.98
CA ASN A 237 -24.48 39.38 -27.61
C ASN A 237 -25.82 39.66 -26.91
N THR A 238 -26.05 40.88 -26.45
CA THR A 238 -27.40 41.37 -26.09
C THR A 238 -27.81 42.49 -27.05
#